data_4d832ff6b4a4f34a186b147f754c5514
#
_entry.id   4d832ff6b4a4f34a186b147f754c5514
#
_cell.length_a   1.000
_cell.length_b   1.000
_cell.length_c   1.000
_cell.angle_alpha   90.00
_cell.angle_beta   90.00
_cell.angle_gamma   90.00
#
_symmetry.space_group_name_H-M   'P 1'
#
loop_
_entity.id
_entity.type
_entity.pdbx_description
1 polymer ?
#
loop_
_entity_poly.entity_id
_entity_poly.type
_entity_poly.pdbx_seq_one_letter_code
_entity_poly.pdbx_strand_id
1 'polypeptide(L)'
;MDRKGSDSFRNKQRKSIFAAEKKERTIRKEMKNLIIFDLDGTLLNTIDDLGCAVNHALALRDLPQHGMEEYRTMVGNGVRKLIERALPQNAQDLVEDCLKDFLAYYTENIDVHTRPYPGMDTLIGKLDCEGCLLAVASNKFQEGTAKLVERFFPGIDFVAVFGNRPGYPLKPDPELIREIEDLAGRRCGEALNTIMVGDSDTDMKTAANAGIASVAVCWGFRSRAELEQAGAVRFAGTAEELYSKIQEVKA
;
A
#
# COMPACT_ATOMS: atom_id res chain seq x y z
N MET A 1 -56.96 -22.53 11.12
CA MET A 1 -56.28 -23.03 9.95
C MET A 1 -55.03 -22.21 9.72
N ASP A 2 -53.95 -22.90 9.82
CA ASP A 2 -52.55 -22.74 9.42
C ASP A 2 -51.67 -21.57 9.93
N ARG A 3 -51.44 -21.56 11.26
CA ARG A 3 -50.24 -20.88 11.81
C ARG A 3 -49.02 -21.80 11.93
N LYS A 4 -49.16 -23.13 11.80
CA LYS A 4 -48.06 -24.12 11.96
C LYS A 4 -47.17 -24.25 10.72
N GLY A 5 -47.62 -23.89 9.52
CA GLY A 5 -46.83 -23.99 8.28
C GLY A 5 -45.81 -22.89 8.13
N SER A 6 -46.14 -21.65 8.58
CA SER A 6 -45.25 -20.49 8.44
C SER A 6 -44.05 -20.52 9.40
N ASP A 7 -44.19 -21.11 10.58
CA ASP A 7 -43.11 -21.23 11.57
C ASP A 7 -42.07 -22.31 11.18
N SER A 8 -42.51 -23.39 10.54
CA SER A 8 -41.62 -24.43 10.04
C SER A 8 -40.75 -23.93 8.88
N PHE A 9 -41.32 -23.11 7.99
CA PHE A 9 -40.61 -22.53 6.86
C PHE A 9 -39.56 -21.49 7.30
N ARG A 10 -39.95 -20.58 8.21
CA ARG A 10 -39.04 -19.59 8.81
C ARG A 10 -37.89 -20.24 9.58
N ASN A 11 -38.16 -21.33 10.28
CA ASN A 11 -37.12 -22.07 11.03
C ASN A 11 -36.14 -22.81 10.13
N LYS A 12 -36.58 -23.37 8.99
CA LYS A 12 -35.72 -23.93 7.97
C LYS A 12 -34.81 -22.88 7.31
N GLN A 13 -35.39 -21.73 6.98
CA GLN A 13 -34.64 -20.62 6.35
C GLN A 13 -33.60 -20.05 7.31
N ARG A 14 -33.92 -19.86 8.61
CA ARG A 14 -32.92 -19.44 9.63
C ARG A 14 -31.81 -20.47 9.82
N LYS A 15 -32.09 -21.77 9.83
CA LYS A 15 -31.08 -22.82 9.93
C LYS A 15 -30.18 -22.85 8.70
N SER A 16 -30.71 -22.62 7.50
CA SER A 16 -29.94 -22.55 6.26
C SER A 16 -29.01 -21.34 6.25
N ILE A 17 -29.48 -20.15 6.67
CA ILE A 17 -28.67 -18.93 6.79
C ILE A 17 -27.55 -19.16 7.82
N PHE A 18 -27.86 -19.68 9.00
CA PHE A 18 -26.87 -19.95 10.05
C PHE A 18 -25.83 -20.99 9.64
N ALA A 19 -26.24 -22.01 8.86
CA ALA A 19 -25.31 -23.01 8.31
C ALA A 19 -24.43 -22.41 7.22
N ALA A 20 -24.94 -21.51 6.38
CA ALA A 20 -24.17 -20.80 5.37
C ALA A 20 -23.14 -19.86 6.03
N GLU A 21 -23.56 -19.04 7.01
CA GLU A 21 -22.67 -18.16 7.78
C GLU A 21 -21.57 -18.94 8.52
N LYS A 22 -21.92 -20.10 9.12
CA LYS A 22 -20.95 -20.97 9.79
C LYS A 22 -19.94 -21.57 8.80
N LYS A 23 -20.41 -21.98 7.61
CA LYS A 23 -19.55 -22.51 6.54
C LYS A 23 -18.62 -21.42 5.99
N GLU A 24 -19.14 -20.21 5.77
CA GLU A 24 -18.37 -19.07 5.32
C GLU A 24 -17.30 -18.65 6.35
N ARG A 25 -17.66 -18.66 7.64
CA ARG A 25 -16.73 -18.42 8.74
C ARG A 25 -15.66 -19.51 8.89
N THR A 26 -16.01 -20.78 8.58
CA THR A 26 -15.05 -21.89 8.58
C THR A 26 -14.09 -21.78 7.40
N ILE A 27 -14.58 -21.44 6.20
CA ILE A 27 -13.76 -21.22 5.00
C ILE A 27 -12.80 -20.04 5.23
N ARG A 28 -13.25 -18.92 5.79
CA ARG A 28 -12.37 -17.78 6.15
C ARG A 28 -11.30 -18.14 7.17
N LYS A 29 -11.58 -19.04 8.11
CA LYS A 29 -10.61 -19.51 9.11
C LYS A 29 -9.51 -20.39 8.51
N GLU A 30 -9.74 -20.95 7.32
CA GLU A 30 -8.78 -21.79 6.57
C GLU A 30 -7.96 -20.96 5.55
N MET A 31 -8.27 -19.65 5.40
CA MET A 31 -7.53 -18.77 4.48
C MET A 31 -6.31 -18.17 5.17
N LYS A 32 -5.20 -18.12 4.45
CA LYS A 32 -3.99 -17.42 4.89
C LYS A 32 -4.13 -15.93 4.63
N ASN A 33 -3.85 -15.10 5.63
CA ASN A 33 -3.92 -13.66 5.46
C ASN A 33 -2.65 -13.13 4.78
N LEU A 34 -2.82 -12.41 3.69
CA LEU A 34 -1.78 -11.69 2.97
C LEU A 34 -2.02 -10.19 3.12
N ILE A 35 -1.08 -9.48 3.74
CA ILE A 35 -1.15 -8.03 3.91
C ILE A 35 -0.10 -7.40 3.00
N ILE A 36 -0.56 -6.60 2.04
CA ILE A 36 0.28 -5.90 1.08
C ILE A 36 0.31 -4.42 1.47
N PHE A 37 1.49 -3.89 1.71
CA PHE A 37 1.68 -2.49 2.09
C PHE A 37 2.24 -1.68 0.92
N ASP A 38 1.75 -0.46 0.74
CA ASP A 38 2.54 0.55 0.07
C ASP A 38 3.71 0.98 0.97
N LEU A 39 4.70 1.66 0.39
CA LEU A 39 5.92 2.08 1.09
C LEU A 39 5.88 3.56 1.46
N ASP A 40 5.93 4.44 0.45
CA ASP A 40 6.07 5.89 0.62
C ASP A 40 4.75 6.51 1.12
N GLY A 41 4.72 7.05 2.34
CA GLY A 41 3.49 7.58 2.96
C GLY A 41 2.69 6.54 3.75
N THR A 42 3.03 5.26 3.65
CA THR A 42 2.34 4.17 4.35
C THR A 42 3.22 3.54 5.43
N LEU A 43 4.27 2.83 5.04
CA LEU A 43 5.25 2.25 5.96
C LEU A 43 6.26 3.29 6.43
N LEU A 44 6.75 4.13 5.50
CA LEU A 44 7.83 5.09 5.71
C LEU A 44 7.39 6.50 5.35
N ASN A 45 7.77 7.47 6.17
CA ASN A 45 7.75 8.88 5.79
C ASN A 45 9.04 9.19 5.01
N THR A 46 8.91 9.28 3.70
CA THR A 46 10.03 9.47 2.75
C THR A 46 10.04 10.85 2.13
N ILE A 47 9.14 11.74 2.53
CA ILE A 47 8.86 12.99 1.82
C ILE A 47 10.08 13.93 1.78
N ASP A 48 10.83 14.01 2.90
CA ASP A 48 11.95 14.94 3.00
C ASP A 48 13.11 14.51 2.09
N ASP A 49 13.46 13.22 2.05
CA ASP A 49 14.54 12.74 1.17
C ASP A 49 14.13 12.82 -0.31
N LEU A 50 12.86 12.57 -0.64
CA LEU A 50 12.33 12.76 -1.98
C LEU A 50 12.39 14.24 -2.39
N GLY A 51 11.93 15.15 -1.54
CA GLY A 51 11.93 16.59 -1.79
C GLY A 51 13.35 17.15 -1.91
N CYS A 52 14.27 16.74 -1.03
CA CYS A 52 15.68 17.12 -1.12
C CYS A 52 16.31 16.70 -2.45
N ALA A 53 16.03 15.48 -2.92
CA ALA A 53 16.57 14.99 -4.18
C ALA A 53 16.00 15.73 -5.39
N VAL A 54 14.69 16.05 -5.39
CA VAL A 54 14.10 16.87 -6.45
C VAL A 54 14.69 18.27 -6.43
N ASN A 55 14.76 18.92 -5.26
CA ASN A 55 15.36 20.26 -5.13
C ASN A 55 16.82 20.28 -5.55
N HIS A 56 17.60 19.22 -5.27
CA HIS A 56 18.96 19.07 -5.77
C HIS A 56 19.00 19.09 -7.31
N ALA A 57 18.17 18.29 -7.97
CA ALA A 57 18.10 18.23 -9.43
C ALA A 57 17.66 19.55 -10.08
N LEU A 58 16.74 20.29 -9.43
CA LEU A 58 16.29 21.63 -9.85
C LEU A 58 17.39 22.66 -9.69
N ALA A 59 18.10 22.64 -8.55
CA ALA A 59 19.19 23.59 -8.24
C ALA A 59 20.37 23.48 -9.22
N LEU A 60 20.69 22.30 -9.72
CA LEU A 60 21.73 22.11 -10.75
C LEU A 60 21.45 22.86 -12.07
N ARG A 61 20.22 23.36 -12.24
CA ARG A 61 19.75 24.07 -13.45
C ARG A 61 19.21 25.47 -13.15
N ASP A 62 19.51 26.00 -11.97
CA ASP A 62 19.00 27.29 -11.51
C ASP A 62 17.46 27.40 -11.59
N LEU A 63 16.74 26.26 -11.44
CA LEU A 63 15.28 26.21 -11.46
C LEU A 63 14.71 26.47 -10.05
N PRO A 64 13.48 27.02 -9.95
CA PRO A 64 12.80 27.22 -8.68
C PRO A 64 12.62 25.89 -7.91
N GLN A 65 12.96 25.91 -6.62
CA GLN A 65 12.78 24.79 -5.71
C GLN A 65 11.41 24.90 -5.01
N HIS A 66 10.91 23.76 -4.49
CA HIS A 66 9.63 23.67 -3.78
C HIS A 66 9.83 23.47 -2.28
N GLY A 67 8.83 23.88 -1.50
CA GLY A 67 8.71 23.54 -0.09
C GLY A 67 8.34 22.06 0.11
N MET A 68 8.74 21.47 1.24
CA MET A 68 8.54 20.02 1.48
C MET A 68 7.06 19.61 1.44
N GLU A 69 6.16 20.45 1.93
CA GLU A 69 4.71 20.15 1.90
C GLU A 69 4.13 20.07 0.48
N GLU A 70 4.69 20.79 -0.48
CA GLU A 70 4.23 20.75 -1.88
C GLU A 70 4.45 19.35 -2.50
N TYR A 71 5.53 18.67 -2.12
CA TYR A 71 5.85 17.35 -2.62
C TYR A 71 4.82 16.29 -2.25
N ARG A 72 4.06 16.46 -1.15
CA ARG A 72 3.00 15.53 -0.75
C ARG A 72 1.96 15.31 -1.85
N THR A 73 1.66 16.34 -2.63
CA THR A 73 0.73 16.25 -3.76
C THR A 73 1.36 15.74 -5.05
N MET A 74 2.70 15.79 -5.16
CA MET A 74 3.43 15.40 -6.35
C MET A 74 3.81 13.92 -6.37
N VAL A 75 3.98 13.30 -5.18
CA VAL A 75 4.39 11.89 -4.99
C VAL A 75 3.22 10.91 -5.25
N GLY A 76 3.54 9.63 -5.51
CA GLY A 76 2.60 8.50 -5.58
C GLY A 76 2.50 7.82 -6.96
N ASN A 77 2.91 8.49 -8.05
CA ASN A 77 2.80 7.96 -9.41
C ASN A 77 4.17 7.67 -10.08
N GLY A 78 5.19 7.37 -9.25
CA GLY A 78 6.56 7.13 -9.71
C GLY A 78 7.39 8.40 -9.91
N VAL A 79 8.70 8.20 -9.99
CA VAL A 79 9.69 9.30 -9.97
C VAL A 79 9.55 10.22 -11.18
N ARG A 80 9.30 9.69 -12.37
CA ARG A 80 9.10 10.50 -13.58
C ARG A 80 7.99 11.54 -13.39
N LYS A 81 6.84 11.11 -12.88
CA LYS A 81 5.70 12.02 -12.61
C LYS A 81 6.01 13.04 -11.52
N LEU A 82 6.80 12.66 -10.52
CA LEU A 82 7.28 13.60 -9.51
C LEU A 82 8.13 14.71 -10.16
N ILE A 83 9.09 14.37 -11.01
CA ILE A 83 9.93 15.33 -11.73
C ILE A 83 9.09 16.20 -12.69
N GLU A 84 8.19 15.60 -13.49
CA GLU A 84 7.30 16.34 -14.39
C GLU A 84 6.46 17.39 -13.65
N ARG A 85 5.97 17.07 -12.44
CA ARG A 85 5.16 17.98 -11.61
C ARG A 85 6.00 19.06 -10.94
N ALA A 86 7.25 18.76 -10.62
CA ALA A 86 8.15 19.72 -9.98
C ALA A 86 8.76 20.72 -10.98
N LEU A 87 8.87 20.35 -12.25
CA LEU A 87 9.42 21.22 -13.27
C LEU A 87 8.41 22.30 -13.70
N PRO A 88 8.86 23.56 -13.87
CA PRO A 88 8.01 24.59 -14.45
C PRO A 88 7.66 24.26 -15.91
N GLN A 89 6.51 24.79 -16.39
CA GLN A 89 5.94 24.47 -17.69
C GLN A 89 6.89 24.70 -18.88
N ASN A 90 7.78 25.67 -18.77
CA ASN A 90 8.76 26.04 -19.80
C ASN A 90 10.09 25.24 -19.71
N ALA A 91 10.18 24.26 -18.82
CA ALA A 91 11.38 23.42 -18.61
C ALA A 91 11.04 21.92 -18.65
N GLN A 92 9.92 21.55 -19.27
CA GLN A 92 9.49 20.14 -19.37
C GLN A 92 10.40 19.29 -20.28
N ASP A 93 11.21 19.89 -21.11
CA ASP A 93 12.25 19.25 -21.90
C ASP A 93 13.43 18.74 -21.06
N LEU A 94 13.56 19.20 -19.80
CA LEU A 94 14.60 18.80 -18.85
C LEU A 94 14.23 17.58 -18.00
N VAL A 95 13.07 16.95 -18.20
CA VAL A 95 12.60 15.81 -17.39
C VAL A 95 13.64 14.69 -17.30
N GLU A 96 14.24 14.28 -18.42
CA GLU A 96 15.21 13.16 -18.44
C GLU A 96 16.49 13.51 -17.66
N ASP A 97 16.98 14.73 -17.84
CA ASP A 97 18.19 15.20 -17.16
C ASP A 97 17.96 15.33 -15.64
N CYS A 98 16.82 15.92 -15.25
CA CYS A 98 16.45 16.03 -13.84
C CYS A 98 16.20 14.65 -13.20
N LEU A 99 15.60 13.72 -13.94
CA LEU A 99 15.38 12.34 -13.47
C LEU A 99 16.72 11.63 -13.21
N LYS A 100 17.69 11.80 -14.10
CA LYS A 100 19.04 11.23 -13.93
C LYS A 100 19.72 11.79 -12.68
N ASP A 101 19.70 13.10 -12.49
CA ASP A 101 20.35 13.74 -11.34
C ASP A 101 19.63 13.43 -10.03
N PHE A 102 18.29 13.39 -10.07
CA PHE A 102 17.47 12.92 -8.94
C PHE A 102 17.90 11.50 -8.52
N LEU A 103 17.95 10.56 -9.46
CA LEU A 103 18.28 9.16 -9.15
C LEU A 103 19.70 9.04 -8.59
N ALA A 104 20.67 9.76 -9.16
CA ALA A 104 22.05 9.77 -8.68
C ALA A 104 22.11 10.26 -7.22
N TYR A 105 21.48 11.39 -6.90
CA TYR A 105 21.47 11.94 -5.55
C TYR A 105 20.65 11.08 -4.59
N TYR A 106 19.42 10.68 -4.98
CA TYR A 106 18.49 9.98 -4.11
C TYR A 106 19.01 8.59 -3.71
N THR A 107 19.69 7.86 -4.60
CA THR A 107 20.27 6.54 -4.29
C THR A 107 21.27 6.61 -3.13
N GLU A 108 22.05 7.69 -3.07
CA GLU A 108 23.03 7.94 -2.00
C GLU A 108 22.37 8.43 -0.69
N ASN A 109 21.24 9.17 -0.80
CA ASN A 109 20.62 9.91 0.31
C ASN A 109 19.19 9.43 0.65
N ILE A 110 18.83 8.20 0.31
CA ILE A 110 17.45 7.68 0.39
C ILE A 110 16.94 7.48 1.82
N ASP A 111 17.82 7.40 2.82
CA ASP A 111 17.52 7.08 4.22
C ASP A 111 18.08 8.11 5.23
N VAL A 112 18.38 9.34 4.78
CA VAL A 112 18.89 10.43 5.63
C VAL A 112 17.81 10.92 6.59
N HIS A 113 16.63 11.27 6.07
CA HIS A 113 15.47 11.75 6.83
C HIS A 113 14.35 10.72 6.92
N THR A 114 14.32 9.76 6.01
CA THR A 114 13.32 8.69 5.97
C THR A 114 13.25 7.92 7.29
N ARG A 115 12.04 7.72 7.82
CA ARG A 115 11.79 6.95 9.05
C ARG A 115 10.47 6.19 8.92
N PRO A 116 10.32 5.05 9.61
CA PRO A 116 9.02 4.40 9.78
C PRO A 116 8.02 5.35 10.44
N TYR A 117 6.76 5.29 10.03
CA TYR A 117 5.71 5.96 10.78
C TYR A 117 5.58 5.34 12.18
N PRO A 118 5.15 6.12 13.20
CA PRO A 118 5.07 5.65 14.58
C PRO A 118 4.32 4.33 14.71
N GLY A 119 4.95 3.32 15.32
CA GLY A 119 4.38 2.01 15.60
C GLY A 119 4.36 1.03 14.43
N MET A 120 4.82 1.42 13.23
CA MET A 120 4.80 0.52 12.06
C MET A 120 5.79 -0.64 12.18
N ASP A 121 6.96 -0.43 12.76
CA ASP A 121 7.92 -1.48 13.08
C ASP A 121 7.31 -2.57 14.00
N THR A 122 6.66 -2.12 15.06
CA THR A 122 5.97 -2.99 16.02
C THR A 122 4.80 -3.73 15.35
N LEU A 123 4.01 -3.05 14.54
CA LEU A 123 2.87 -3.63 13.83
C LEU A 123 3.31 -4.72 12.84
N ILE A 124 4.32 -4.44 12.02
CA ILE A 124 4.85 -5.40 11.04
C ILE A 124 5.37 -6.64 11.75
N GLY A 125 6.19 -6.49 12.81
CA GLY A 125 6.67 -7.62 13.62
C GLY A 125 5.55 -8.43 14.26
N LYS A 126 4.49 -7.77 14.73
CA LYS A 126 3.31 -8.44 15.31
C LYS A 126 2.55 -9.27 14.26
N LEU A 127 2.30 -8.71 13.07
CA LEU A 127 1.61 -9.43 11.99
C LEU A 127 2.42 -10.64 11.49
N ASP A 128 3.74 -10.50 11.41
CA ASP A 128 4.66 -11.58 11.07
C ASP A 128 4.60 -12.69 12.13
N CYS A 129 4.71 -12.37 13.41
CA CYS A 129 4.57 -13.32 14.53
C CYS A 129 3.20 -14.02 14.57
N GLU A 130 2.14 -13.37 14.12
CA GLU A 130 0.81 -13.97 13.96
C GLU A 130 0.72 -14.89 12.73
N GLY A 131 1.79 -14.99 11.95
CA GLY A 131 1.90 -15.81 10.76
C GLY A 131 1.15 -15.25 9.55
N CYS A 132 0.88 -13.94 9.49
CA CYS A 132 0.43 -13.30 8.26
C CYS A 132 1.56 -13.36 7.22
N LEU A 133 1.20 -13.50 5.95
CA LEU A 133 2.11 -13.25 4.85
C LEU A 133 2.16 -11.74 4.61
N LEU A 134 3.35 -11.18 4.50
CA LEU A 134 3.56 -9.75 4.32
C LEU A 134 4.23 -9.49 2.98
N ALA A 135 3.83 -8.41 2.31
CA ALA A 135 4.44 -7.97 1.06
C ALA A 135 4.46 -6.44 0.96
N VAL A 136 5.33 -5.93 0.11
CA VAL A 136 5.40 -4.51 -0.26
C VAL A 136 5.12 -4.36 -1.74
N ALA A 137 4.24 -3.41 -2.10
CA ALA A 137 3.87 -3.06 -3.46
C ALA A 137 3.93 -1.53 -3.65
N SER A 138 4.96 -1.01 -4.31
CA SER A 138 5.18 0.43 -4.43
C SER A 138 5.42 0.88 -5.87
N ASN A 139 5.04 2.14 -6.19
CA ASN A 139 5.40 2.81 -7.44
C ASN A 139 6.83 3.41 -7.43
N LYS A 140 7.52 3.31 -6.28
CA LYS A 140 8.94 3.65 -6.14
C LYS A 140 9.80 2.67 -6.96
N PHE A 141 10.93 3.11 -7.51
CA PHE A 141 11.85 2.22 -8.24
C PHE A 141 12.35 1.06 -7.38
N GLN A 142 12.54 -0.11 -8.01
CA GLN A 142 12.77 -1.39 -7.34
C GLN A 142 13.94 -1.36 -6.34
N GLU A 143 15.08 -0.83 -6.74
CA GLU A 143 16.30 -0.83 -5.92
C GLU A 143 16.10 0.03 -4.66
N GLY A 144 15.43 1.18 -4.79
CA GLY A 144 15.11 2.05 -3.65
C GLY A 144 14.09 1.41 -2.71
N THR A 145 13.09 0.70 -3.25
CA THR A 145 12.11 -0.05 -2.46
C THR A 145 12.80 -1.13 -1.63
N ALA A 146 13.64 -1.95 -2.25
CA ALA A 146 14.36 -3.03 -1.59
C ALA A 146 15.32 -2.51 -0.51
N LYS A 147 16.12 -1.47 -0.82
CA LYS A 147 17.07 -0.85 0.12
C LYS A 147 16.36 -0.33 1.39
N LEU A 148 15.23 0.36 1.23
CA LEU A 148 14.49 0.91 2.36
C LEU A 148 13.82 -0.18 3.22
N VAL A 149 13.23 -1.20 2.60
CA VAL A 149 12.63 -2.31 3.34
C VAL A 149 13.68 -3.09 4.12
N GLU A 150 14.81 -3.43 3.51
CA GLU A 150 15.93 -4.09 4.18
C GLU A 150 16.46 -3.25 5.36
N ARG A 151 16.57 -1.93 5.18
CA ARG A 151 17.08 -1.00 6.19
C ARG A 151 16.17 -0.86 7.40
N PHE A 152 14.84 -0.72 7.19
CA PHE A 152 13.91 -0.37 8.26
C PHE A 152 13.10 -1.54 8.81
N PHE A 153 13.02 -2.66 8.09
CA PHE A 153 12.32 -3.87 8.51
C PHE A 153 13.23 -5.13 8.42
N PRO A 154 14.42 -5.08 9.02
CA PRO A 154 15.36 -6.20 8.95
C PRO A 154 14.77 -7.44 9.65
N GLY A 155 14.94 -8.61 9.04
CA GLY A 155 14.50 -9.88 9.63
C GLY A 155 13.01 -10.21 9.42
N ILE A 156 12.24 -9.35 8.79
CA ILE A 156 10.86 -9.67 8.37
C ILE A 156 10.91 -10.45 7.04
N ASP A 157 10.23 -11.60 7.02
CA ASP A 157 10.20 -12.49 5.86
C ASP A 157 9.06 -12.10 4.89
N PHE A 158 9.25 -11.00 4.18
CA PHE A 158 8.31 -10.59 3.14
C PHE A 158 8.25 -11.61 2.00
N VAL A 159 7.03 -11.97 1.58
CA VAL A 159 6.79 -12.82 0.40
C VAL A 159 7.32 -12.17 -0.87
N ALA A 160 7.15 -10.85 -0.96
CA ALA A 160 7.63 -10.03 -2.06
C ALA A 160 7.88 -8.59 -1.58
N VAL A 161 8.92 -7.97 -2.13
CA VAL A 161 9.22 -6.54 -1.98
C VAL A 161 9.35 -5.98 -3.39
N PHE A 162 8.24 -5.45 -3.91
CA PHE A 162 8.15 -4.99 -5.29
C PHE A 162 7.98 -3.49 -5.39
N GLY A 163 8.90 -2.88 -6.12
CA GLY A 163 8.82 -1.54 -6.63
C GLY A 163 8.48 -1.52 -8.13
N ASN A 164 8.65 -0.36 -8.75
CA ASN A 164 8.56 -0.19 -10.19
C ASN A 164 9.73 -0.93 -10.87
N ARG A 165 9.40 -1.81 -11.81
CA ARG A 165 10.33 -2.63 -12.59
C ARG A 165 10.12 -2.39 -14.09
N PRO A 166 11.18 -2.40 -14.92
CA PRO A 166 11.03 -2.26 -16.37
C PRO A 166 10.06 -3.30 -16.95
N GLY A 167 9.11 -2.84 -17.77
CA GLY A 167 8.13 -3.71 -18.42
C GLY A 167 6.92 -4.10 -17.57
N TYR A 168 6.86 -3.69 -16.31
CA TYR A 168 5.68 -3.88 -15.46
C TYR A 168 4.87 -2.60 -15.33
N PRO A 169 3.52 -2.71 -15.34
CA PRO A 169 2.67 -1.57 -15.12
C PRO A 169 2.74 -1.07 -13.67
N LEU A 170 2.57 0.25 -13.51
CA LEU A 170 2.48 0.87 -12.18
C LEU A 170 1.09 0.67 -11.58
N LYS A 171 0.98 0.71 -10.26
CA LYS A 171 -0.30 0.94 -9.58
C LYS A 171 -0.97 2.19 -10.19
N PRO A 172 -2.27 2.17 -10.49
CA PRO A 172 -3.31 1.26 -10.01
C PRO A 172 -3.56 0.01 -10.87
N ASP A 173 -2.67 -0.37 -11.79
CA ASP A 173 -2.79 -1.66 -12.46
C ASP A 173 -2.69 -2.80 -11.44
N PRO A 174 -3.60 -3.80 -11.47
CA PRO A 174 -3.63 -4.89 -10.48
C PRO A 174 -2.57 -5.98 -10.70
N GLU A 175 -1.79 -5.93 -11.77
CA GLU A 175 -0.84 -6.99 -12.14
C GLU A 175 0.17 -7.28 -11.03
N LEU A 176 0.68 -6.21 -10.38
CA LEU A 176 1.60 -6.32 -9.26
C LEU A 176 0.99 -7.09 -8.07
N ILE A 177 -0.30 -6.86 -7.79
CA ILE A 177 -1.01 -7.57 -6.71
C ILE A 177 -1.18 -9.05 -7.06
N ARG A 178 -1.56 -9.37 -8.30
CA ARG A 178 -1.72 -10.74 -8.78
C ARG A 178 -0.42 -11.53 -8.70
N GLU A 179 0.70 -10.93 -9.08
CA GLU A 179 2.01 -11.57 -8.95
C GLU A 179 2.36 -11.86 -7.49
N ILE A 180 2.07 -10.94 -6.57
CA ILE A 180 2.28 -11.13 -5.13
C ILE A 180 1.38 -12.26 -4.60
N GLU A 181 0.10 -12.30 -4.99
CA GLU A 181 -0.84 -13.36 -4.61
C GLU A 181 -0.38 -14.73 -5.13
N ASP A 182 0.12 -14.80 -6.34
CA ASP A 182 0.68 -16.03 -6.92
C ASP A 182 1.90 -16.54 -6.14
N LEU A 183 2.81 -15.64 -5.75
CA LEU A 183 3.97 -15.98 -4.91
C LEU A 183 3.54 -16.46 -3.53
N ALA A 184 2.62 -15.75 -2.90
CA ALA A 184 2.08 -16.08 -1.59
C ALA A 184 1.33 -17.43 -1.61
N GLY A 185 0.48 -17.66 -2.62
CA GLY A 185 -0.24 -18.92 -2.82
C GLY A 185 0.68 -20.10 -3.01
N ARG A 186 1.74 -19.97 -3.82
CA ARG A 186 2.77 -21.01 -3.97
C ARG A 186 3.52 -21.28 -2.67
N ARG A 187 3.73 -20.26 -1.84
CA ARG A 187 4.45 -20.39 -0.58
C ARG A 187 3.63 -21.11 0.51
N CYS A 188 2.35 -20.78 0.66
CA CYS A 188 1.51 -21.34 1.72
C CYS A 188 0.67 -22.54 1.28
N GLY A 189 0.35 -22.69 -0.01
CA GLY A 189 -0.52 -23.76 -0.52
C GLY A 189 -1.99 -23.61 -0.13
N GLU A 190 -2.39 -22.45 0.39
CA GLU A 190 -3.73 -22.15 0.91
C GLU A 190 -4.39 -21.02 0.10
N ALA A 191 -5.70 -20.92 0.21
CA ALA A 191 -6.43 -19.74 -0.30
C ALA A 191 -6.03 -18.48 0.50
N LEU A 192 -5.99 -17.35 -0.18
CA LEU A 192 -5.55 -16.08 0.42
C LEU A 192 -6.74 -15.18 0.75
N ASN A 193 -6.65 -14.51 1.89
CA ASN A 193 -7.44 -13.33 2.22
C ASN A 193 -6.50 -12.12 2.12
N THR A 194 -6.55 -11.41 1.00
CA THR A 194 -5.60 -10.34 0.66
C THR A 194 -6.15 -8.97 1.06
N ILE A 195 -5.31 -8.17 1.71
CA ILE A 195 -5.63 -6.81 2.15
C ILE A 195 -4.53 -5.87 1.64
N MET A 196 -4.92 -4.82 0.92
CA MET A 196 -4.03 -3.71 0.56
C MET A 196 -4.09 -2.61 1.61
N VAL A 197 -2.93 -2.15 2.07
CA VAL A 197 -2.79 -1.01 2.98
C VAL A 197 -2.04 0.10 2.25
N GLY A 198 -2.61 1.30 2.20
CA GLY A 198 -2.00 2.43 1.50
C GLY A 198 -2.58 3.77 1.93
N ASP A 199 -1.89 4.85 1.56
CA ASP A 199 -2.24 6.23 1.92
C ASP A 199 -2.72 7.07 0.72
N SER A 200 -2.86 6.45 -0.46
CA SER A 200 -3.17 7.18 -1.69
C SER A 200 -4.39 6.64 -2.44
N ASP A 201 -4.94 7.47 -3.31
CA ASP A 201 -5.98 7.09 -4.27
C ASP A 201 -5.51 5.96 -5.20
N THR A 202 -4.22 5.94 -5.51
CA THR A 202 -3.59 4.88 -6.30
C THR A 202 -3.75 3.51 -5.62
N ASP A 203 -3.54 3.43 -4.30
CA ASP A 203 -3.66 2.17 -3.53
C ASP A 203 -5.10 1.69 -3.46
N MET A 204 -6.03 2.60 -3.20
CA MET A 204 -7.46 2.27 -3.15
C MET A 204 -7.96 1.75 -4.50
N LYS A 205 -7.57 2.41 -5.59
CA LYS A 205 -7.88 1.97 -6.96
C LYS A 205 -7.21 0.63 -7.29
N THR A 206 -5.97 0.41 -6.84
CA THR A 206 -5.27 -0.87 -7.02
C THR A 206 -6.05 -2.01 -6.36
N ALA A 207 -6.46 -1.83 -5.11
CA ALA A 207 -7.24 -2.82 -4.39
C ALA A 207 -8.59 -3.09 -5.07
N ALA A 208 -9.30 -2.05 -5.51
CA ALA A 208 -10.56 -2.19 -6.24
C ALA A 208 -10.37 -2.95 -7.57
N ASN A 209 -9.33 -2.62 -8.34
CA ASN A 209 -9.02 -3.26 -9.62
C ASN A 209 -8.60 -4.73 -9.45
N ALA A 210 -7.95 -5.06 -8.33
CA ALA A 210 -7.59 -6.43 -7.96
C ALA A 210 -8.75 -7.21 -7.33
N GLY A 211 -9.82 -6.55 -6.91
CA GLY A 211 -10.97 -7.17 -6.23
C GLY A 211 -10.68 -7.60 -4.79
N ILE A 212 -9.73 -6.93 -4.12
CA ILE A 212 -9.32 -7.23 -2.75
C ILE A 212 -9.78 -6.13 -1.76
N ALA A 213 -9.75 -6.46 -0.47
CA ALA A 213 -10.04 -5.48 0.57
C ALA A 213 -8.93 -4.43 0.69
N SER A 214 -9.28 -3.21 1.15
CA SER A 214 -8.31 -2.17 1.46
C SER A 214 -8.55 -1.54 2.83
N VAL A 215 -7.44 -1.02 3.40
CA VAL A 215 -7.44 -0.11 4.56
C VAL A 215 -6.61 1.12 4.20
N ALA A 216 -7.24 2.28 4.25
CA ALA A 216 -6.58 3.56 4.03
C ALA A 216 -5.94 4.06 5.33
N VAL A 217 -4.68 4.47 5.28
CA VAL A 217 -4.00 5.13 6.39
C VAL A 217 -4.04 6.65 6.22
N CYS A 218 -4.34 7.37 7.31
CA CYS A 218 -4.59 8.82 7.27
C CYS A 218 -3.38 9.67 7.70
N TRP A 219 -2.23 9.07 7.98
CA TRP A 219 -0.99 9.79 8.31
C TRP A 219 -0.10 10.10 7.11
N GLY A 220 -0.43 9.52 5.93
CA GLY A 220 0.36 9.64 4.70
C GLY A 220 0.17 10.96 3.95
N PHE A 221 0.30 10.90 2.64
CA PHE A 221 0.36 12.10 1.78
C PHE A 221 -1.00 12.60 1.32
N ARG A 222 -2.05 11.76 1.30
CA ARG A 222 -3.41 12.15 0.89
C ARG A 222 -4.31 12.38 2.08
N SER A 223 -5.18 13.35 1.93
CA SER A 223 -6.22 13.64 2.92
C SER A 223 -7.27 12.52 2.97
N ARG A 224 -7.94 12.41 4.10
CA ARG A 224 -9.06 11.48 4.25
C ARG A 224 -10.14 11.67 3.17
N ALA A 225 -10.43 12.92 2.79
CA ALA A 225 -11.44 13.22 1.78
C ALA A 225 -11.04 12.68 0.39
N GLU A 226 -9.77 12.79 0.01
CA GLU A 226 -9.26 12.20 -1.24
C GLU A 226 -9.34 10.67 -1.21
N LEU A 227 -9.03 10.04 -0.07
CA LEU A 227 -9.13 8.59 0.10
C LEU A 227 -10.60 8.12 0.04
N GLU A 228 -11.54 8.85 0.64
CA GLU A 228 -12.98 8.58 0.53
C GLU A 228 -13.47 8.68 -0.93
N GLN A 229 -13.04 9.70 -1.66
CA GLN A 229 -13.35 9.87 -3.09
C GLN A 229 -12.77 8.74 -3.94
N ALA A 230 -11.63 8.17 -3.52
CA ALA A 230 -11.02 7.01 -4.18
C ALA A 230 -11.67 5.67 -3.82
N GLY A 231 -12.71 5.67 -2.98
CA GLY A 231 -13.48 4.48 -2.61
C GLY A 231 -13.02 3.79 -1.33
N ALA A 232 -12.18 4.43 -0.51
CA ALA A 232 -11.83 3.89 0.80
C ALA A 232 -13.06 3.85 1.73
N VAL A 233 -13.24 2.71 2.39
CA VAL A 233 -14.33 2.49 3.37
C VAL A 233 -13.81 2.15 4.77
N ARG A 234 -12.51 1.84 4.89
CA ARG A 234 -11.83 1.56 6.16
C ARG A 234 -10.66 2.49 6.31
N PHE A 235 -10.57 3.13 7.47
CA PHE A 235 -9.56 4.16 7.76
C PHE A 235 -8.85 3.85 9.07
N ALA A 236 -7.56 4.17 9.12
CA ALA A 236 -6.74 4.10 10.32
C ALA A 236 -5.92 5.39 10.46
N GLY A 237 -5.96 6.01 11.64
CA GLY A 237 -5.16 7.18 11.99
C GLY A 237 -3.89 6.82 12.75
N THR A 238 -3.78 5.59 13.28
CA THR A 238 -2.61 5.07 14.00
C THR A 238 -2.33 3.61 13.63
N ALA A 239 -1.14 3.11 13.98
CA ALA A 239 -0.77 1.71 13.76
C ALA A 239 -1.68 0.74 14.53
N GLU A 240 -2.15 1.11 15.74
CA GLU A 240 -3.09 0.32 16.54
C GLU A 240 -4.47 0.24 15.87
N GLU A 241 -4.95 1.36 15.33
CA GLU A 241 -6.20 1.37 14.56
C GLU A 241 -6.06 0.53 13.29
N LEU A 242 -4.91 0.63 12.58
CA LEU A 242 -4.63 -0.19 11.41
C LEU A 242 -4.66 -1.68 11.75
N TYR A 243 -4.01 -2.08 12.86
CA TYR A 243 -4.09 -3.46 13.33
C TYR A 243 -5.54 -3.89 13.54
N SER A 244 -6.35 -3.07 14.22
CA SER A 244 -7.75 -3.36 14.49
C SER A 244 -8.55 -3.52 13.18
N LYS A 245 -8.33 -2.65 12.20
CA LYS A 245 -8.99 -2.73 10.88
C LYS A 245 -8.57 -3.97 10.08
N ILE A 246 -7.31 -4.36 10.15
CA ILE A 246 -6.83 -5.61 9.55
C ILE A 246 -7.55 -6.81 10.20
N GLN A 247 -7.68 -6.84 11.54
CA GLN A 247 -8.39 -7.94 12.22
C GLN A 247 -9.88 -7.99 11.86
N GLU A 248 -10.56 -6.83 11.67
CA GLU A 248 -11.95 -6.77 11.20
C GLU A 248 -12.13 -7.42 9.81
N VAL A 249 -11.15 -7.27 8.90
CA VAL A 249 -11.18 -7.87 7.56
C VAL A 249 -10.84 -9.36 7.61
N LYS A 250 -9.98 -9.79 8.55
CA LYS A 250 -9.60 -11.20 8.76
C LYS A 250 -10.73 -12.04 9.37
N ALA A 251 -11.68 -11.41 10.10
CA ALA A 251 -12.79 -12.07 10.78
C ALA A 251 -13.91 -12.46 9.83
#